data_21777d5eb1f2d4eee3f74e467b35ed81
#
_entry.id   21777d5eb1f2d4eee3f74e467b35ed81
#
_cell.length_a   1.000
_cell.length_b   1.000
_cell.length_c   1.000
_cell.angle_alpha   90.00
_cell.angle_beta   90.00
_cell.angle_gamma   90.00
#
_symmetry.space_group_name_H-M   'P 1'
#
loop_
_entity.id
_entity.type
_entity.pdbx_description
1 polymer ?
#
loop_
_entity_poly.entity_id
_entity_poly.type
_entity_poly.pdbx_seq_one_letter_code
_entity_poly.pdbx_strand_id
1 'polypeptide(L)'
;QGISQAELGSFSSVEIKPIVISLSDASLQNLEPLRTQPKMKQIKKSSKLDNVLYDIRGPIMDKAKQMEAEGRRLIKLNIGNLAVFGFDPPEEVMRDMIYNLPNSAGYSDSKGMFAARKAVMHYTQDKQIEGVTLEDIYLGNGASDLITMATNALLDEGDELLVPTPDYPLWTAVASLAGAKPVHYLCDEEKGWIPNIDDIRAKVSPRTKGIV
;
A
#
# COMPACT_ATOMS: atom_id res chain seq x y z
N GLN A 1 30.67 5.52 -11.63
CA GLN A 1 31.23 4.84 -10.44
C GLN A 1 30.05 4.35 -9.64
N GLY A 2 29.85 3.02 -9.65
CA GLY A 2 28.71 2.37 -9.02
C GLY A 2 28.88 2.34 -7.51
N ILE A 3 27.80 2.65 -6.79
CA ILE A 3 27.69 2.45 -5.35
C ILE A 3 27.53 0.94 -5.13
N SER A 4 28.41 0.35 -4.30
CA SER A 4 28.43 -1.07 -4.02
C SER A 4 27.23 -1.47 -3.14
N GLN A 5 26.67 -2.64 -3.38
CA GLN A 5 25.54 -3.22 -2.64
C GLN A 5 25.82 -3.50 -1.13
N ALA A 6 26.99 -3.14 -0.63
CA ALA A 6 27.38 -3.41 0.76
C ALA A 6 26.90 -2.33 1.77
N GLU A 7 26.32 -1.22 1.32
CA GLU A 7 25.90 -0.11 2.20
C GLU A 7 24.40 -0.05 2.54
N LEU A 8 23.60 -1.02 2.09
CA LEU A 8 22.23 -1.16 2.54
C LEU A 8 22.17 -2.00 3.82
N GLY A 9 22.67 -1.40 4.91
CA GLY A 9 22.54 -1.96 6.24
C GLY A 9 21.08 -2.16 6.64
N SER A 10 20.83 -3.20 7.37
CA SER A 10 19.54 -3.64 7.90
C SER A 10 18.78 -2.50 8.61
N PHE A 11 17.65 -2.09 8.08
CA PHE A 11 16.71 -1.21 8.78
C PHE A 11 15.94 -2.00 9.85
N SER A 12 16.60 -2.34 10.93
CA SER A 12 15.94 -3.03 12.05
C SER A 12 15.57 -2.12 13.23
N SER A 13 15.88 -0.82 13.17
CA SER A 13 15.40 0.16 14.14
C SER A 13 15.50 1.57 13.54
N VAL A 14 14.39 2.22 13.28
CA VAL A 14 14.36 3.64 13.03
C VAL A 14 14.45 4.32 14.40
N GLU A 15 15.64 4.78 14.77
CA GLU A 15 15.85 5.63 15.93
C GLU A 15 15.38 7.04 15.56
N ILE A 16 14.15 7.41 15.97
CA ILE A 16 13.65 8.78 15.80
C ILE A 16 14.40 9.65 16.83
N LYS A 17 15.38 10.39 16.37
CA LYS A 17 16.02 11.41 17.21
C LYS A 17 15.06 12.58 17.40
N PRO A 18 14.91 13.09 18.63
CA PRO A 18 14.05 14.24 18.87
C PRO A 18 14.59 15.47 18.11
N ILE A 19 13.70 16.22 17.48
CA ILE A 19 14.03 17.53 16.91
C ILE A 19 14.33 18.45 18.08
N VAL A 20 15.61 18.83 18.25
CA VAL A 20 15.99 19.83 19.23
C VAL A 20 15.79 21.21 18.59
N ILE A 21 14.75 21.92 19.01
CA ILE A 21 14.59 23.33 18.67
C ILE A 21 15.53 24.09 19.61
N SER A 22 16.59 24.67 19.06
CA SER A 22 17.48 25.57 19.80
C SER A 22 16.73 26.87 20.11
N LEU A 23 16.40 27.08 21.39
CA LEU A 23 15.95 28.36 21.89
C LEU A 23 17.20 29.19 22.24
N SER A 24 17.18 30.49 21.97
CA SER A 24 18.29 31.41 22.26
C SER A 24 18.56 31.48 23.77
N ASP A 25 19.81 31.62 24.14
CA ASP A 25 20.33 31.60 25.54
C ASP A 25 19.61 32.53 26.52
N ALA A 26 18.95 33.57 26.04
CA ALA A 26 18.16 34.52 26.88
C ALA A 26 16.90 33.91 27.51
N SER A 27 16.37 32.78 26.98
CA SER A 27 15.16 32.14 27.47
C SER A 27 15.40 31.04 28.50
N LEU A 28 16.63 30.64 28.71
CA LEU A 28 16.98 29.50 29.55
C LEU A 28 17.26 29.86 31.04
N GLN A 29 17.34 31.13 31.39
CA GLN A 29 17.71 31.53 32.75
C GLN A 29 16.59 31.40 33.80
N ASN A 30 15.36 31.12 33.38
CA ASN A 30 14.20 31.01 34.29
C ASN A 30 13.55 29.60 34.30
N LEU A 31 14.20 28.57 33.76
CA LEU A 31 13.67 27.21 33.82
C LEU A 31 14.25 26.53 35.08
N GLU A 32 13.39 26.29 36.08
CA GLU A 32 13.74 25.36 37.15
C GLU A 32 14.22 24.04 36.57
N PRO A 33 15.26 23.41 37.10
CA PRO A 33 15.73 22.12 36.58
C PRO A 33 14.64 21.08 36.77
N LEU A 34 14.08 20.56 35.64
CA LEU A 34 13.21 19.40 35.64
C LEU A 34 13.95 18.23 36.31
N ARG A 35 13.66 18.02 37.61
CA ARG A 35 14.33 17.05 38.49
C ARG A 35 14.08 15.59 38.15
N THR A 36 13.25 15.27 37.17
CA THR A 36 13.06 13.89 36.71
C THR A 36 13.06 13.87 35.19
N GLN A 37 14.04 13.20 34.61
CA GLN A 37 13.93 12.85 33.17
C GLN A 37 12.64 12.06 32.99
N PRO A 38 11.71 12.52 32.12
CA PRO A 38 10.49 11.78 31.87
C PRO A 38 10.90 10.41 31.33
N LYS A 39 10.51 9.35 32.05
CA LYS A 39 10.70 7.96 31.61
C LYS A 39 10.08 7.84 30.23
N MET A 40 10.90 7.70 29.19
CA MET A 40 10.40 7.63 27.82
C MET A 40 9.36 6.54 27.74
N LYS A 41 8.12 6.91 27.37
CA LYS A 41 7.03 5.96 27.18
C LYS A 41 7.39 5.09 25.97
N GLN A 42 7.46 3.79 26.17
CA GLN A 42 7.69 2.87 25.06
C GLN A 42 6.54 2.96 24.06
N ILE A 43 6.84 3.36 22.83
CA ILE A 43 5.86 3.44 21.75
C ILE A 43 5.60 2.02 21.27
N LYS A 44 4.37 1.57 21.41
CA LYS A 44 3.91 0.27 20.91
C LYS A 44 3.22 0.47 19.56
N LYS A 45 3.22 -0.56 18.71
CA LYS A 45 2.40 -0.57 17.49
C LYS A 45 0.92 -0.40 17.84
N SER A 46 0.13 0.13 16.91
CA SER A 46 -1.33 0.24 17.09
C SER A 46 -1.96 -1.15 17.22
N SER A 47 -2.96 -1.29 18.10
CA SER A 47 -3.74 -2.53 18.23
C SER A 47 -4.50 -2.91 16.95
N LYS A 48 -4.80 -1.94 16.08
CA LYS A 48 -5.35 -2.22 14.75
C LYS A 48 -4.48 -3.15 13.89
N LEU A 49 -3.19 -3.21 14.19
CA LEU A 49 -2.23 -4.07 13.49
C LEU A 49 -2.15 -5.50 14.05
N ASP A 50 -2.81 -5.79 15.17
CA ASP A 50 -2.68 -7.10 15.84
C ASP A 50 -3.27 -8.24 14.99
N ASN A 51 -4.30 -7.95 14.21
CA ASN A 51 -4.98 -8.91 13.32
C ASN A 51 -4.63 -8.71 11.83
N VAL A 52 -3.67 -7.86 11.51
CA VAL A 52 -3.25 -7.62 10.12
C VAL A 52 -2.11 -8.55 9.77
N LEU A 53 -2.42 -9.60 9.01
CA LEU A 53 -1.47 -10.60 8.51
C LEU A 53 -0.93 -10.19 7.13
N TYR A 54 -0.46 -8.95 6.99
CA TYR A 54 0.18 -8.47 5.76
C TYR A 54 1.68 -8.75 5.81
N ASP A 55 2.04 -10.01 5.92
CA ASP A 55 3.45 -10.41 5.97
C ASP A 55 3.85 -11.18 4.70
N ILE A 56 4.09 -10.43 3.62
CA ILE A 56 4.65 -10.97 2.38
C ILE A 56 6.12 -11.43 2.58
N ARG A 57 6.74 -11.04 3.70
CA ARG A 57 8.16 -11.26 4.03
C ARG A 57 8.39 -12.18 5.22
N GLY A 58 7.36 -12.87 5.70
CA GLY A 58 7.40 -13.71 6.88
C GLY A 58 8.35 -14.92 6.84
N PRO A 59 8.11 -15.90 7.70
CA PRO A 59 9.01 -17.04 7.91
C PRO A 59 9.39 -17.80 6.63
N ILE A 60 8.50 -17.82 5.63
CA ILE A 60 8.77 -18.44 4.33
C ILE A 60 9.86 -17.68 3.56
N MET A 61 9.81 -16.35 3.59
CA MET A 61 10.84 -15.54 2.93
C MET A 61 12.20 -15.67 3.63
N ASP A 62 12.22 -15.73 4.95
CA ASP A 62 13.46 -15.92 5.71
C ASP A 62 14.06 -17.30 5.43
N LYS A 63 13.21 -18.33 5.32
CA LYS A 63 13.65 -19.66 4.90
C LYS A 63 14.18 -19.67 3.47
N ALA A 64 13.51 -18.96 2.57
CA ALA A 64 13.97 -18.83 1.18
C ALA A 64 15.35 -18.16 1.11
N LYS A 65 15.56 -17.07 1.83
CA LYS A 65 16.88 -16.39 1.91
C LYS A 65 17.97 -17.32 2.45
N GLN A 66 17.65 -18.08 3.50
CA GLN A 66 18.59 -19.06 4.05
C GLN A 66 18.98 -20.11 3.00
N MET A 67 18.00 -20.66 2.28
CA MET A 67 18.27 -21.67 1.23
C MET A 67 19.09 -21.08 0.08
N GLU A 68 18.85 -19.82 -0.31
CA GLU A 68 19.67 -19.12 -1.31
C GLU A 68 21.11 -18.92 -0.82
N ALA A 69 21.29 -18.55 0.45
CA ALA A 69 22.63 -18.43 1.07
C ALA A 69 23.38 -19.77 1.14
N GLU A 70 22.65 -20.89 1.24
CA GLU A 70 23.18 -22.24 1.13
C GLU A 70 23.49 -22.68 -0.33
N GLY A 71 23.31 -21.77 -1.30
CA GLY A 71 23.59 -22.02 -2.73
C GLY A 71 22.46 -22.71 -3.49
N ARG A 72 21.26 -22.83 -2.90
CA ARG A 72 20.10 -23.43 -3.59
C ARG A 72 19.45 -22.43 -4.53
N ARG A 73 19.15 -22.85 -5.73
CA ARG A 73 18.37 -22.06 -6.69
C ARG A 73 16.88 -22.21 -6.40
N LEU A 74 16.20 -21.11 -6.10
CA LEU A 74 14.77 -21.07 -5.87
C LEU A 74 14.02 -20.43 -7.04
N ILE A 75 12.85 -20.97 -7.37
CA ILE A 75 11.90 -20.38 -8.29
C ILE A 75 10.89 -19.57 -7.45
N LYS A 76 10.90 -18.25 -7.58
CA LYS A 76 10.03 -17.34 -6.82
C LYS A 76 8.75 -17.09 -7.61
N LEU A 77 7.64 -17.65 -7.12
CA LEU A 77 6.31 -17.51 -7.74
C LEU A 77 5.37 -16.61 -6.92
N ASN A 78 5.88 -16.01 -5.86
CA ASN A 78 5.09 -15.23 -4.90
C ASN A 78 4.84 -13.78 -5.34
N ILE A 79 5.69 -13.20 -6.17
CA ILE A 79 5.56 -11.82 -6.67
C ILE A 79 5.93 -11.80 -8.16
N GLY A 80 5.04 -11.28 -8.99
CA GLY A 80 5.33 -11.00 -10.40
C GLY A 80 6.30 -9.83 -10.51
N ASN A 81 7.50 -10.13 -10.99
CA ASN A 81 8.50 -9.11 -11.32
C ASN A 81 9.00 -9.33 -12.75
N LEU A 82 8.39 -8.63 -13.69
CA LEU A 82 8.64 -8.85 -15.12
C LEU A 82 10.03 -8.41 -15.55
N ALA A 83 10.59 -7.37 -14.92
CA ALA A 83 11.90 -6.81 -15.28
C ALA A 83 13.05 -7.81 -15.20
N VAL A 84 13.02 -8.73 -14.20
CA VAL A 84 14.05 -9.78 -14.04
C VAL A 84 14.02 -10.83 -15.15
N PHE A 85 12.95 -10.84 -15.98
CA PHE A 85 12.79 -11.71 -17.13
C PHE A 85 12.98 -11.00 -18.47
N GLY A 86 13.49 -9.76 -18.43
CA GLY A 86 13.78 -8.97 -19.64
C GLY A 86 12.56 -8.29 -20.27
N PHE A 87 11.48 -8.12 -19.50
CA PHE A 87 10.32 -7.33 -19.93
C PHE A 87 10.50 -5.87 -19.49
N ASP A 88 11.01 -5.06 -20.39
CA ASP A 88 11.17 -3.63 -20.17
C ASP A 88 9.88 -2.87 -20.53
N PRO A 89 9.67 -1.67 -19.96
CA PRO A 89 8.59 -0.80 -20.41
C PRO A 89 8.74 -0.47 -21.90
N PRO A 90 7.64 -0.26 -22.66
CA PRO A 90 7.70 0.19 -24.04
C PRO A 90 8.57 1.45 -24.19
N GLU A 91 9.34 1.52 -25.29
CA GLU A 91 10.27 2.64 -25.52
C GLU A 91 9.54 4.00 -25.54
N GLU A 92 8.33 4.04 -26.07
CA GLU A 92 7.49 5.23 -26.12
C GLU A 92 7.18 5.76 -24.71
N VAL A 93 6.86 4.85 -23.77
CA VAL A 93 6.59 5.21 -22.37
C VAL A 93 7.85 5.76 -21.71
N MET A 94 8.98 5.09 -21.90
CA MET A 94 10.26 5.54 -21.33
C MET A 94 10.66 6.91 -21.86
N ARG A 95 10.52 7.14 -23.16
CA ARG A 95 10.85 8.41 -23.81
C ARG A 95 9.95 9.54 -23.29
N ASP A 96 8.65 9.30 -23.18
CA ASP A 96 7.70 10.29 -22.66
C ASP A 96 7.97 10.64 -21.20
N MET A 97 8.29 9.66 -20.36
CA MET A 97 8.70 9.89 -18.98
C MET A 97 9.94 10.77 -18.89
N ILE A 98 10.98 10.48 -19.67
CA ILE A 98 12.23 11.26 -19.68
C ILE A 98 11.97 12.69 -20.16
N TYR A 99 11.16 12.86 -21.19
CA TYR A 99 10.81 14.16 -21.74
C TYR A 99 10.04 15.03 -20.73
N ASN A 100 9.14 14.43 -19.98
CA ASN A 100 8.30 15.15 -19.01
C ASN A 100 8.93 15.27 -17.61
N LEU A 101 10.05 14.60 -17.34
CA LEU A 101 10.71 14.63 -16.03
C LEU A 101 11.02 16.05 -15.52
N PRO A 102 11.50 17.02 -16.35
CA PRO A 102 11.71 18.40 -15.89
C PRO A 102 10.45 19.10 -15.38
N ASN A 103 9.26 18.67 -15.85
CA ASN A 103 7.97 19.25 -15.47
C ASN A 103 7.41 18.63 -14.18
N SER A 104 8.07 17.62 -13.63
CA SER A 104 7.59 16.90 -12.43
C SER A 104 8.08 17.49 -11.10
N ALA A 105 8.84 18.59 -11.14
CA ALA A 105 9.45 19.20 -9.94
C ALA A 105 8.46 19.97 -9.04
N GLY A 106 7.25 20.28 -9.53
CA GLY A 106 6.24 21.07 -8.82
C GLY A 106 5.10 20.21 -8.26
N TYR A 107 4.22 20.86 -7.52
CA TYR A 107 2.95 20.26 -7.12
C TYR A 107 2.00 20.17 -8.32
N SER A 108 1.19 19.12 -8.34
CA SER A 108 0.10 18.93 -9.31
C SER A 108 -1.25 19.02 -8.62
N ASP A 109 -2.33 19.00 -9.42
CA ASP A 109 -3.71 18.88 -8.91
C ASP A 109 -3.84 17.64 -8.00
N SER A 110 -4.59 17.77 -6.90
CA SER A 110 -4.78 16.68 -5.93
C SER A 110 -5.44 15.43 -6.51
N LYS A 111 -6.24 15.59 -7.57
CA LYS A 111 -6.82 14.46 -8.32
C LYS A 111 -5.85 13.85 -9.34
N GLY A 112 -4.71 14.50 -9.58
CA GLY A 112 -3.72 14.09 -10.58
C GLY A 112 -3.75 14.95 -11.84
N MET A 113 -2.73 14.80 -12.68
CA MET A 113 -2.54 15.59 -13.90
C MET A 113 -3.75 15.49 -14.83
N PHE A 114 -4.22 16.66 -15.31
CA PHE A 114 -5.37 16.75 -16.21
C PHE A 114 -5.23 15.87 -17.47
N ALA A 115 -4.06 15.89 -18.12
CA ALA A 115 -3.82 15.10 -19.33
C ALA A 115 -3.98 13.60 -19.08
N ALA A 116 -3.47 13.10 -17.95
CA ALA A 116 -3.58 11.69 -17.57
C ALA A 116 -5.03 11.31 -17.20
N ARG A 117 -5.73 12.16 -16.43
CA ARG A 117 -7.17 11.95 -16.13
C ARG A 117 -8.02 11.93 -17.40
N LYS A 118 -7.72 12.83 -18.35
CA LYS A 118 -8.40 12.85 -19.66
C LYS A 118 -8.14 11.57 -20.46
N ALA A 119 -6.93 11.06 -20.44
CA ALA A 119 -6.61 9.79 -21.10
C ALA A 119 -7.39 8.62 -20.48
N VAL A 120 -7.48 8.57 -19.15
CA VAL A 120 -8.31 7.57 -18.44
C VAL A 120 -9.79 7.72 -18.81
N MET A 121 -10.32 8.94 -18.88
CA MET A 121 -11.69 9.19 -19.28
C MET A 121 -11.96 8.66 -20.71
N HIS A 122 -11.08 8.92 -21.67
CA HIS A 122 -11.22 8.37 -23.02
C HIS A 122 -11.17 6.84 -23.02
N TYR A 123 -10.27 6.24 -22.24
CA TYR A 123 -10.19 4.80 -22.08
C TYR A 123 -11.49 4.19 -21.51
N THR A 124 -12.14 4.86 -20.55
CA THR A 124 -13.45 4.40 -20.06
C THR A 124 -14.55 4.49 -21.14
N GLN A 125 -14.52 5.54 -21.96
CA GLN A 125 -15.43 5.68 -23.11
C GLN A 125 -15.21 4.56 -24.14
N ASP A 126 -13.97 4.25 -24.49
CA ASP A 126 -13.64 3.14 -25.38
C ASP A 126 -14.10 1.78 -24.83
N LYS A 127 -14.13 1.63 -23.51
CA LYS A 127 -14.67 0.46 -22.80
C LYS A 127 -16.20 0.51 -22.65
N GLN A 128 -16.87 1.50 -23.21
CA GLN A 128 -18.33 1.69 -23.09
C GLN A 128 -18.82 1.80 -21.63
N ILE A 129 -17.97 2.35 -20.74
CA ILE A 129 -18.36 2.65 -19.36
C ILE A 129 -18.94 4.07 -19.35
N GLU A 130 -20.27 4.14 -19.21
CA GLU A 130 -21.01 5.40 -19.24
C GLU A 130 -20.94 6.16 -17.92
N GLY A 131 -21.16 7.48 -17.98
CA GLY A 131 -21.33 8.34 -16.81
C GLY A 131 -20.01 8.78 -16.14
N VAL A 132 -18.83 8.33 -16.61
CA VAL A 132 -17.55 8.74 -16.05
C VAL A 132 -17.13 10.10 -16.60
N THR A 133 -16.90 11.06 -15.72
CA THR A 133 -16.39 12.40 -16.03
C THR A 133 -14.97 12.57 -15.51
N LEU A 134 -14.32 13.67 -15.86
CA LEU A 134 -13.00 14.01 -15.30
C LEU A 134 -13.01 14.17 -13.78
N GLU A 135 -14.14 14.55 -13.20
CA GLU A 135 -14.27 14.78 -11.76
C GLU A 135 -14.32 13.46 -10.96
N ASP A 136 -14.61 12.36 -11.62
CA ASP A 136 -14.69 11.02 -11.02
C ASP A 136 -13.35 10.27 -11.02
N ILE A 137 -12.31 10.87 -11.66
CA ILE A 137 -11.03 10.21 -11.85
C ILE A 137 -9.97 10.77 -10.91
N TYR A 138 -9.37 9.89 -10.13
CA TYR A 138 -8.27 10.17 -9.22
C TYR A 138 -7.06 9.31 -9.59
N LEU A 139 -5.89 9.92 -9.61
CA LEU A 139 -4.63 9.23 -9.83
C LEU A 139 -3.90 9.04 -8.51
N GLY A 140 -3.33 7.86 -8.31
CA GLY A 140 -2.54 7.51 -7.14
C GLY A 140 -1.25 6.78 -7.52
N ASN A 141 -0.41 6.56 -6.54
CA ASN A 141 0.87 5.89 -6.72
C ASN A 141 0.69 4.35 -6.69
N GLY A 142 0.10 3.82 -7.77
CA GLY A 142 -0.22 2.41 -7.90
C GLY A 142 -1.53 1.99 -7.22
N ALA A 143 -1.96 0.75 -7.50
CA ALA A 143 -3.22 0.22 -7.01
C ALA A 143 -3.32 0.19 -5.47
N SER A 144 -2.23 -0.11 -4.77
CA SER A 144 -2.20 -0.18 -3.30
C SER A 144 -2.53 1.15 -2.62
N ASP A 145 -2.07 2.26 -3.20
CA ASP A 145 -2.39 3.60 -2.71
C ASP A 145 -3.88 3.91 -2.91
N LEU A 146 -4.39 3.67 -4.12
CA LEU A 146 -5.81 3.88 -4.45
C LEU A 146 -6.75 3.00 -3.61
N ILE A 147 -6.40 1.74 -3.38
CA ILE A 147 -7.15 0.83 -2.50
C ILE A 147 -7.20 1.40 -1.08
N THR A 148 -6.06 1.86 -0.56
CA THR A 148 -5.98 2.44 0.78
C THR A 148 -6.80 3.73 0.88
N MET A 149 -6.72 4.61 -0.12
CA MET A 149 -7.51 5.84 -0.16
C MET A 149 -9.00 5.55 -0.23
N ALA A 150 -9.43 4.64 -1.11
CA ALA A 150 -10.84 4.29 -1.29
C ALA A 150 -11.43 3.67 0.00
N THR A 151 -10.72 2.73 0.62
CA THR A 151 -11.20 2.09 1.84
C THR A 151 -11.29 3.06 3.02
N ASN A 152 -10.32 3.97 3.18
CA ASN A 152 -10.39 5.00 4.21
C ASN A 152 -11.50 6.03 3.96
N ALA A 153 -11.86 6.28 2.70
CA ALA A 153 -12.93 7.21 2.36
C ALA A 153 -14.34 6.61 2.49
N LEU A 154 -14.47 5.29 2.35
CA LEU A 154 -15.77 4.63 2.23
C LEU A 154 -16.17 3.80 3.44
N LEU A 155 -15.22 3.34 4.26
CA LEU A 155 -15.48 2.41 5.36
C LEU A 155 -15.41 3.09 6.71
N ASP A 156 -16.43 2.86 7.53
CA ASP A 156 -16.50 3.23 8.94
C ASP A 156 -16.25 2.02 9.85
N GLU A 157 -16.07 2.28 11.14
CA GLU A 157 -15.92 1.24 12.14
C GLU A 157 -17.20 0.38 12.22
N GLY A 158 -17.02 -0.94 12.07
CA GLY A 158 -18.11 -1.91 12.07
C GLY A 158 -18.74 -2.20 10.72
N ASP A 159 -18.39 -1.47 9.65
CA ASP A 159 -18.76 -1.84 8.28
C ASP A 159 -18.13 -3.18 7.88
N GLU A 160 -18.70 -3.84 6.89
CA GLU A 160 -18.20 -5.08 6.34
C GLU A 160 -17.81 -4.88 4.87
N LEU A 161 -16.60 -5.35 4.51
CA LEU A 161 -16.13 -5.46 3.13
C LEU A 161 -16.04 -6.93 2.74
N LEU A 162 -16.77 -7.35 1.71
CA LEU A 162 -16.64 -8.69 1.17
C LEU A 162 -15.38 -8.77 0.31
N VAL A 163 -14.52 -9.73 0.65
CA VAL A 163 -13.20 -9.92 0.03
C VAL A 163 -13.08 -11.35 -0.48
N PRO A 164 -12.56 -11.60 -1.70
CA PRO A 164 -12.39 -12.95 -2.20
C PRO A 164 -11.41 -13.76 -1.34
N THR A 165 -11.56 -15.09 -1.33
CA THR A 165 -10.53 -15.98 -0.79
C THR A 165 -10.29 -17.13 -1.76
N PRO A 166 -9.00 -17.38 -2.15
CA PRO A 166 -7.78 -16.64 -1.80
C PRO A 166 -7.74 -15.24 -2.40
N ASP A 167 -7.02 -14.31 -1.73
CA ASP A 167 -6.92 -12.93 -2.19
C ASP A 167 -5.48 -12.36 -2.09
N TYR A 168 -5.33 -11.13 -2.56
CA TYR A 168 -4.17 -10.33 -2.26
C TYR A 168 -4.31 -9.75 -0.84
N PRO A 169 -3.38 -10.01 0.09
CA PRO A 169 -3.54 -9.71 1.53
C PRO A 169 -3.82 -8.23 1.85
N LEU A 170 -3.57 -7.32 0.92
CA LEU A 170 -3.82 -5.89 1.09
C LEU A 170 -5.29 -5.59 1.39
N TRP A 171 -6.24 -6.23 0.70
CA TRP A 171 -7.66 -5.96 0.89
C TRP A 171 -8.12 -6.21 2.33
N THR A 172 -7.72 -7.35 2.89
CA THR A 172 -7.97 -7.70 4.29
C THR A 172 -7.28 -6.71 5.25
N ALA A 173 -6.04 -6.34 4.95
CA ALA A 173 -5.27 -5.42 5.77
C ALA A 173 -5.89 -4.03 5.81
N VAL A 174 -6.23 -3.45 4.66
CA VAL A 174 -6.78 -2.08 4.60
C VAL A 174 -8.19 -1.98 5.17
N ALA A 175 -9.04 -3.00 4.98
CA ALA A 175 -10.35 -3.05 5.63
C ALA A 175 -10.20 -3.02 7.16
N SER A 176 -9.30 -3.85 7.71
CA SER A 176 -9.02 -3.88 9.14
C SER A 176 -8.43 -2.57 9.67
N LEU A 177 -7.54 -1.93 8.92
CA LEU A 177 -6.94 -0.64 9.28
C LEU A 177 -7.96 0.51 9.26
N ALA A 178 -8.93 0.46 8.35
CA ALA A 178 -10.05 1.40 8.31
C ALA A 178 -11.07 1.19 9.44
N GLY A 179 -10.93 0.10 10.23
CA GLY A 179 -11.86 -0.24 11.31
C GLY A 179 -13.02 -1.13 10.86
N ALA A 180 -13.07 -1.50 9.59
CA ALA A 180 -14.06 -2.40 9.04
C ALA A 180 -13.66 -3.87 9.22
N LYS A 181 -14.64 -4.76 9.03
CA LYS A 181 -14.46 -6.21 9.10
C LYS A 181 -14.36 -6.79 7.70
N PRO A 182 -13.23 -7.40 7.30
CA PRO A 182 -13.17 -8.18 6.08
C PRO A 182 -13.99 -9.46 6.24
N VAL A 183 -14.88 -9.74 5.29
CA VAL A 183 -15.73 -10.93 5.24
C VAL A 183 -15.38 -11.68 3.96
N HIS A 184 -14.68 -12.81 4.10
CA HIS A 184 -14.16 -13.54 2.95
C HIS A 184 -15.24 -14.42 2.32
N TYR A 185 -15.40 -14.33 0.98
CA TYR A 185 -16.19 -15.23 0.18
C TYR A 185 -15.32 -16.16 -0.66
N LEU A 186 -15.79 -17.36 -0.91
CA LEU A 186 -15.04 -18.39 -1.59
C LEU A 186 -14.97 -18.15 -3.12
N CYS A 187 -13.75 -18.24 -3.67
CA CYS A 187 -13.52 -18.46 -5.09
C CYS A 187 -13.22 -19.96 -5.30
N ASP A 188 -14.04 -20.62 -6.11
CA ASP A 188 -14.04 -22.07 -6.26
C ASP A 188 -12.90 -22.52 -7.20
N GLU A 189 -11.91 -23.21 -6.63
CA GLU A 189 -10.75 -23.70 -7.39
C GLU A 189 -11.15 -24.69 -8.49
N GLU A 190 -12.08 -25.58 -8.21
CA GLU A 190 -12.55 -26.57 -9.18
C GLU A 190 -13.30 -25.95 -10.37
N LYS A 191 -13.82 -24.73 -10.18
CA LYS A 191 -14.48 -23.94 -11.20
C LYS A 191 -13.61 -22.84 -11.80
N GLY A 192 -12.29 -22.94 -11.68
CA GLY A 192 -11.35 -21.96 -12.22
C GLY A 192 -11.35 -20.63 -11.47
N TRP A 193 -11.53 -20.69 -10.15
CA TRP A 193 -11.48 -19.53 -9.23
C TRP A 193 -12.62 -18.54 -9.42
N ILE A 194 -13.77 -18.98 -9.97
CA ILE A 194 -14.96 -18.14 -10.10
C ILE A 194 -15.55 -17.89 -8.71
N PRO A 195 -15.96 -16.64 -8.38
CA PRO A 195 -16.64 -16.32 -7.14
C PRO A 195 -17.90 -17.17 -6.93
N ASN A 196 -18.03 -17.75 -5.75
CA ASN A 196 -19.21 -18.51 -5.36
C ASN A 196 -20.33 -17.55 -4.96
N ILE A 197 -21.31 -17.37 -5.87
CA ILE A 197 -22.39 -16.39 -5.70
C ILE A 197 -23.30 -16.75 -4.51
N ASP A 198 -23.51 -18.02 -4.23
CA ASP A 198 -24.34 -18.44 -3.10
C ASP A 198 -23.64 -18.17 -1.76
N ASP A 199 -22.33 -18.35 -1.71
CA ASP A 199 -21.52 -17.97 -0.55
C ASP A 199 -21.50 -16.45 -0.33
N ILE A 200 -21.41 -15.66 -1.42
CA ILE A 200 -21.53 -14.20 -1.38
C ILE A 200 -22.90 -13.81 -0.79
N ARG A 201 -24.00 -14.34 -1.35
CA ARG A 201 -25.36 -14.05 -0.87
C ARG A 201 -25.54 -14.38 0.61
N ALA A 202 -24.98 -15.49 1.07
CA ALA A 202 -25.07 -15.91 2.46
C ALA A 202 -24.29 -14.97 3.40
N LYS A 203 -23.29 -14.25 2.89
CA LYS A 203 -22.39 -13.37 3.68
C LYS A 203 -22.75 -11.89 3.63
N VAL A 204 -23.62 -11.48 2.69
CA VAL A 204 -24.15 -10.11 2.66
C VAL A 204 -24.98 -9.84 3.91
N SER A 205 -24.72 -8.74 4.58
CA SER A 205 -25.45 -8.30 5.77
C SER A 205 -25.82 -6.81 5.64
N PRO A 206 -26.65 -6.26 6.53
CA PRO A 206 -26.92 -4.82 6.57
C PRO A 206 -25.67 -3.93 6.80
N ARG A 207 -24.54 -4.51 7.23
CA ARG A 207 -23.26 -3.82 7.42
C ARG A 207 -22.39 -3.93 6.18
N THR A 208 -22.74 -4.72 5.20
CA THR A 208 -21.95 -4.86 3.97
C THR A 208 -21.95 -3.54 3.21
N LYS A 209 -20.79 -2.90 3.15
CA LYS A 209 -20.59 -1.61 2.46
C LYS A 209 -20.10 -1.77 1.03
N GLY A 210 -19.38 -2.83 0.76
CA GLY A 210 -18.82 -3.09 -0.55
C GLY A 210 -18.37 -4.53 -0.73
N ILE A 211 -18.04 -4.85 -1.97
CA ILE A 211 -17.48 -6.13 -2.40
C ILE A 211 -16.31 -5.87 -3.35
N VAL A 212 -15.25 -6.67 -3.20
CA VAL A 212 -14.05 -6.66 -4.05
C VAL A 212 -14.13 -7.80 -5.06
#